data_77843cacdbe8f77fb16ad5d36470cacc
#
_entry.id   77843cacdbe8f77fb16ad5d36470cacc
#
_cell.length_a   1.000
_cell.length_b   1.000
_cell.length_c   1.000
_cell.angle_alpha   90.00
_cell.angle_beta   90.00
_cell.angle_gamma   90.00
#
_symmetry.space_group_name_H-M   'P 1'
#
loop_
_entity.id
_entity.type
_entity.pdbx_description
1 polymer ?
#
loop_
_entity_poly.entity_id
_entity_poly.type
_entity_poly.pdbx_seq_one_letter_code
_entity_poly.pdbx_strand_id
1 'polypeptide(L)'
;MGIAIVITSGKGGVGKTTSTANIGTALALQGKRVCLIDMDIGLRNLDVILGLENRIIYDIVDVVEGRTKLHQAIIKDKRFNDNLYLLPAAQNADKNDVNGQQMIEIVAELKKEYDYILIDCPAGIEQGFQNSIAAADQAILVTTPEISAIRDADRIIGLLEQTELEPPRLIINRIRKRMMQD
;
A
#
# COMPACT_ATOMS: atom_id res chain seq x y z
N MET A 1 -12.44 9.31 12.10
CA MET A 1 -11.44 8.23 12.19
C MET A 1 -11.04 7.86 10.77
N GLY A 2 -9.73 7.76 10.49
CA GLY A 2 -9.23 7.50 9.14
C GLY A 2 -9.62 6.13 8.60
N ILE A 3 -9.52 5.96 7.28
CA ILE A 3 -9.84 4.72 6.57
C ILE A 3 -8.53 4.12 6.04
N ALA A 4 -8.30 2.83 6.33
CA ALA A 4 -7.17 2.08 5.82
C ALA A 4 -7.58 1.27 4.57
N ILE A 5 -6.88 1.48 3.47
CA ILE A 5 -7.14 0.83 2.19
C ILE A 5 -5.90 0.08 1.76
N VAL A 6 -5.99 -1.25 1.64
CA VAL A 6 -4.92 -2.04 1.04
C VAL A 6 -5.01 -1.99 -0.47
N ILE A 7 -3.89 -1.74 -1.14
CA ILE A 7 -3.77 -1.78 -2.59
C ILE A 7 -2.94 -3.00 -2.94
N THR A 8 -3.55 -3.96 -3.62
CA THR A 8 -2.98 -5.27 -3.88
C THR A 8 -3.02 -5.64 -5.36
N SER A 9 -2.28 -6.66 -5.74
CA SER A 9 -2.29 -7.24 -7.08
C SER A 9 -1.86 -8.71 -7.02
N GLY A 10 -2.45 -9.53 -7.87
CA GLY A 10 -2.05 -10.94 -8.00
C GLY A 10 -0.70 -11.13 -8.70
N LYS A 11 -0.25 -10.13 -9.47
CA LYS A 11 0.97 -10.18 -10.28
C LYS A 11 1.79 -8.91 -10.12
N GLY A 12 3.12 -9.04 -10.12
CA GLY A 12 4.04 -7.91 -10.16
C GLY A 12 3.98 -7.16 -11.51
N GLY A 13 4.33 -5.88 -11.47
CA GLY A 13 4.44 -5.06 -12.68
C GLY A 13 3.13 -4.59 -13.31
N VAL A 14 1.96 -4.76 -12.66
CA VAL A 14 0.66 -4.28 -13.16
C VAL A 14 0.40 -2.79 -12.89
N GLY A 15 1.27 -2.13 -12.13
CA GLY A 15 1.15 -0.72 -11.78
C GLY A 15 0.53 -0.45 -10.42
N LYS A 16 0.56 -1.41 -9.50
CA LYS A 16 0.05 -1.32 -8.13
C LYS A 16 0.70 -0.16 -7.35
N THR A 17 2.01 -0.16 -7.22
CA THR A 17 2.76 0.87 -6.47
C THR A 17 2.57 2.27 -7.10
N THR A 18 2.60 2.37 -8.43
CA THR A 18 2.28 3.62 -9.14
C THR A 18 0.86 4.09 -8.85
N SER A 19 -0.11 3.18 -8.84
CA SER A 19 -1.50 3.51 -8.49
C SER A 19 -1.62 3.98 -7.04
N THR A 20 -0.93 3.34 -6.11
CA THR A 20 -0.87 3.76 -4.69
C THR A 20 -0.36 5.19 -4.56
N ALA A 21 0.78 5.51 -5.18
CA ALA A 21 1.37 6.84 -5.16
C ALA A 21 0.41 7.88 -5.77
N ASN A 22 -0.20 7.58 -6.92
CA ASN A 22 -1.10 8.51 -7.62
C ASN A 22 -2.41 8.75 -6.87
N ILE A 23 -3.03 7.71 -6.31
CA ILE A 23 -4.24 7.85 -5.49
C ILE A 23 -3.94 8.68 -4.24
N GLY A 24 -2.84 8.40 -3.54
CA GLY A 24 -2.42 9.16 -2.37
C GLY A 24 -2.17 10.63 -2.69
N THR A 25 -1.47 10.91 -3.78
CA THR A 25 -1.22 12.27 -4.25
C THR A 25 -2.52 13.00 -4.62
N ALA A 26 -3.44 12.34 -5.32
CA ALA A 26 -4.72 12.93 -5.71
C ALA A 26 -5.58 13.28 -4.48
N LEU A 27 -5.64 12.42 -3.47
CA LEU A 27 -6.32 12.67 -2.22
C LEU A 27 -5.68 13.84 -1.44
N ALA A 28 -4.34 13.88 -1.40
CA ALA A 28 -3.61 14.96 -0.74
C ALA A 28 -3.87 16.32 -1.41
N LEU A 29 -3.93 16.37 -2.74
CA LEU A 29 -4.29 17.57 -3.51
C LEU A 29 -5.74 18.02 -3.25
N GLN A 30 -6.63 17.12 -2.86
CA GLN A 30 -8.00 17.42 -2.44
C GLN A 30 -8.08 17.84 -0.96
N GLY A 31 -6.96 18.06 -0.29
CA GLY A 31 -6.90 18.49 1.11
C GLY A 31 -7.07 17.36 2.13
N LYS A 32 -7.00 16.09 1.71
CA LYS A 32 -7.04 14.96 2.62
C LYS A 32 -5.65 14.66 3.17
N ARG A 33 -5.56 14.40 4.46
CA ARG A 33 -4.33 13.94 5.10
C ARG A 33 -4.11 12.46 4.83
N VAL A 34 -3.06 12.11 4.09
CA VAL A 34 -2.83 10.75 3.58
C VAL A 34 -1.47 10.22 4.04
N CYS A 35 -1.44 9.03 4.61
CA CYS A 35 -0.22 8.28 4.88
C CYS A 35 -0.15 7.05 3.98
N LEU A 36 0.92 6.93 3.21
CA LEU A 36 1.24 5.74 2.43
C LEU A 36 2.13 4.83 3.27
N ILE A 37 1.87 3.53 3.26
CA ILE A 37 2.73 2.52 3.89
C ILE A 37 3.26 1.61 2.79
N ASP A 38 4.58 1.50 2.66
CA ASP A 38 5.23 0.54 1.78
C ASP A 38 5.45 -0.77 2.55
N MET A 39 4.75 -1.84 2.13
CA MET A 39 4.88 -3.19 2.69
C MET A 39 5.70 -4.14 1.81
N ASP A 40 6.33 -3.63 0.76
CA ASP A 40 7.25 -4.42 -0.08
C ASP A 40 8.65 -4.46 0.57
N ILE A 41 8.69 -5.09 1.75
CA ILE A 41 9.88 -5.20 2.59
C ILE A 41 10.98 -5.94 1.82
N GLY A 42 12.18 -5.35 1.81
CA GLY A 42 13.33 -5.84 1.07
C GLY A 42 13.48 -5.29 -0.35
N LEU A 43 12.41 -4.75 -0.97
CA LEU A 43 12.47 -4.14 -2.31
C LEU A 43 12.31 -2.63 -2.30
N ARG A 44 11.44 -2.09 -1.45
CA ARG A 44 11.23 -0.64 -1.25
C ARG A 44 11.05 0.13 -2.56
N ASN A 45 9.81 0.42 -2.94
CA ASN A 45 9.51 1.02 -4.24
C ASN A 45 8.76 2.36 -4.18
N LEU A 46 7.94 2.61 -3.17
CA LEU A 46 7.14 3.84 -3.06
C LEU A 46 8.00 5.08 -2.90
N ASP A 47 9.07 5.01 -2.14
CA ASP A 47 10.01 6.10 -1.91
C ASP A 47 10.67 6.56 -3.20
N VAL A 48 11.06 5.63 -4.08
CA VAL A 48 11.65 5.94 -5.41
C VAL A 48 10.63 6.62 -6.31
N ILE A 49 9.40 6.11 -6.37
CA ILE A 49 8.32 6.72 -7.18
C ILE A 49 8.01 8.15 -6.71
N LEU A 50 8.05 8.37 -5.39
CA LEU A 50 7.82 9.68 -4.78
C LEU A 50 9.06 10.59 -4.77
N GLY A 51 10.25 10.07 -5.10
CA GLY A 51 11.51 10.83 -5.02
C GLY A 51 11.88 11.20 -3.58
N LEU A 52 11.58 10.33 -2.61
CA LEU A 52 11.82 10.54 -1.18
C LEU A 52 12.95 9.65 -0.64
N GLU A 53 13.59 8.84 -1.47
CA GLU A 53 14.60 7.84 -1.10
C GLU A 53 15.78 8.43 -0.28
N ASN A 54 16.18 9.64 -0.59
CA ASN A 54 17.29 10.32 0.10
C ASN A 54 16.89 10.96 1.44
N ARG A 55 15.63 10.85 1.84
CA ARG A 55 15.09 11.43 3.09
C ARG A 55 14.79 10.38 4.14
N ILE A 56 14.98 9.11 3.84
CA ILE A 56 14.71 7.99 4.74
C ILE A 56 15.83 7.89 5.76
N ILE A 57 15.46 7.97 7.04
CA ILE A 57 16.35 7.76 8.19
C ILE A 57 15.94 6.46 8.90
N TYR A 58 14.65 6.27 9.08
CA TYR A 58 14.03 5.11 9.72
C TYR A 58 12.96 4.52 8.81
N ASP A 59 12.65 3.26 9.02
CA ASP A 59 11.66 2.51 8.27
C ASP A 59 10.67 1.78 9.19
N ILE A 60 9.73 1.04 8.60
CA ILE A 60 8.70 0.33 9.34
C ILE A 60 9.27 -0.74 10.29
N VAL A 61 10.39 -1.38 9.91
CA VAL A 61 11.05 -2.40 10.76
C VAL A 61 11.67 -1.74 11.99
N ASP A 62 12.28 -0.55 11.84
CA ASP A 62 12.78 0.22 12.99
C ASP A 62 11.67 0.55 13.99
N VAL A 63 10.45 0.81 13.50
CA VAL A 63 9.29 1.08 14.35
C VAL A 63 8.87 -0.17 15.13
N VAL A 64 8.69 -1.32 14.45
CA VAL A 64 8.21 -2.55 15.10
C VAL A 64 9.22 -3.16 16.04
N GLU A 65 10.51 -2.93 15.80
CA GLU A 65 11.60 -3.34 16.70
C GLU A 65 11.84 -2.35 17.85
N GLY A 66 11.12 -1.22 17.89
CA GLY A 66 11.24 -0.22 18.95
C GLY A 66 12.49 0.64 18.88
N ARG A 67 13.22 0.63 17.75
CA ARG A 67 14.39 1.49 17.53
C ARG A 67 14.02 2.95 17.35
N THR A 68 12.80 3.21 16.90
CA THR A 68 12.26 4.56 16.72
C THR A 68 10.76 4.62 16.99
N LYS A 69 10.23 5.83 17.19
CA LYS A 69 8.79 6.06 17.27
C LYS A 69 8.17 6.21 15.90
N LEU A 70 6.90 5.82 15.72
CA LEU A 70 6.20 5.85 14.44
C LEU A 70 6.32 7.23 13.73
N HIS A 71 6.06 8.32 14.44
CA HIS A 71 6.12 9.67 13.85
C HIS A 71 7.52 10.10 13.38
N GLN A 72 8.61 9.45 13.87
CA GLN A 72 9.99 9.72 13.44
C GLN A 72 10.36 8.98 12.16
N ALA A 73 9.69 7.85 11.87
CA ALA A 73 9.88 7.08 10.64
C ALA A 73 9.06 7.64 9.47
N ILE A 74 8.01 8.40 9.76
CA ILE A 74 7.13 8.97 8.73
C ILE A 74 7.79 10.18 8.06
N ILE A 75 7.83 10.16 6.73
CA ILE A 75 8.40 11.22 5.90
C ILE A 75 7.25 12.05 5.32
N LYS A 76 7.31 13.38 5.48
CA LYS A 76 6.37 14.31 4.91
C LYS A 76 6.80 14.72 3.50
N ASP A 77 5.93 14.57 2.52
CA ASP A 77 6.13 15.12 1.19
C ASP A 77 5.59 16.55 1.10
N LYS A 78 6.49 17.52 1.07
CA LYS A 78 6.14 18.96 1.10
C LYS A 78 5.51 19.47 -0.20
N ARG A 79 5.55 18.70 -1.29
CA ARG A 79 5.04 19.14 -2.61
C ARG A 79 3.52 19.17 -2.69
N PHE A 80 2.82 18.45 -1.79
CA PHE A 80 1.37 18.26 -1.86
C PHE A 80 0.66 18.88 -0.65
N ASN A 81 0.85 20.19 -0.47
CA ASN A 81 0.19 20.99 0.57
C ASN A 81 0.37 20.41 1.99
N ASP A 82 1.48 19.76 2.24
CA ASP A 82 1.79 19.11 3.51
C ASP A 82 0.77 18.02 3.92
N ASN A 83 0.09 17.39 2.96
CA ASN A 83 -0.95 16.40 3.19
C ASN A 83 -0.54 14.96 2.84
N LEU A 84 0.61 14.75 2.18
CA LEU A 84 1.10 13.44 1.81
C LEU A 84 2.29 13.02 2.68
N TYR A 85 2.21 11.80 3.20
CA TYR A 85 3.21 11.21 4.09
C TYR A 85 3.52 9.78 3.67
N LEU A 86 4.74 9.32 3.97
CA LEU A 86 5.21 7.97 3.66
C LEU A 86 5.83 7.33 4.91
N LEU A 87 5.38 6.13 5.26
CA LEU A 87 6.09 5.19 6.10
C LEU A 87 6.81 4.18 5.18
N PRO A 88 8.15 4.28 5.04
CA PRO A 88 8.87 3.46 4.08
C PRO A 88 9.08 2.03 4.56
N ALA A 89 9.22 1.09 3.61
CA ALA A 89 9.69 -0.25 3.89
C ALA A 89 11.18 -0.27 4.21
N ALA A 90 11.62 -1.31 4.92
CA ALA A 90 13.04 -1.60 5.09
C ALA A 90 13.66 -2.15 3.80
N GLN A 91 14.89 -1.77 3.51
CA GLN A 91 15.61 -2.22 2.32
C GLN A 91 16.30 -3.58 2.51
N ASN A 92 16.81 -3.84 3.71
CA ASN A 92 17.61 -5.03 4.04
C ASN A 92 16.98 -5.80 5.21
N ALA A 93 15.70 -6.14 5.09
CA ALA A 93 14.96 -6.87 6.13
C ALA A 93 14.25 -8.08 5.54
N ASP A 94 13.89 -9.05 6.39
CA ASP A 94 13.07 -10.19 6.01
C ASP A 94 11.58 -9.76 5.91
N LYS A 95 10.86 -10.35 4.97
CA LYS A 95 9.42 -10.11 4.78
C LYS A 95 8.57 -10.45 6.02
N ASN A 96 9.12 -11.24 6.93
CA ASN A 96 8.47 -11.65 8.17
C ASN A 96 8.78 -10.73 9.35
N ASP A 97 9.64 -9.71 9.18
CA ASP A 97 10.02 -8.80 10.27
C ASP A 97 8.88 -7.87 10.69
N VAL A 98 7.82 -7.80 9.89
CA VAL A 98 6.57 -7.11 10.23
C VAL A 98 5.40 -8.09 10.13
N ASN A 99 4.68 -8.31 11.21
CA ASN A 99 3.52 -9.20 11.26
C ASN A 99 2.17 -8.44 11.23
N GLY A 100 1.07 -9.20 11.07
CA GLY A 100 -0.27 -8.62 10.98
C GLY A 100 -0.71 -7.85 12.21
N GLN A 101 -0.36 -8.31 13.43
CA GLN A 101 -0.71 -7.62 14.67
C GLN A 101 0.01 -6.27 14.78
N GLN A 102 1.29 -6.21 14.43
CA GLN A 102 2.06 -4.97 14.39
C GLN A 102 1.49 -4.00 13.35
N MET A 103 1.02 -4.50 12.20
CA MET A 103 0.33 -3.67 11.19
C MET A 103 -0.98 -3.10 11.73
N ILE A 104 -1.78 -3.88 12.44
CA ILE A 104 -3.02 -3.42 13.08
C ILE A 104 -2.71 -2.26 14.05
N GLU A 105 -1.68 -2.39 14.88
CA GLU A 105 -1.27 -1.39 15.87
C GLU A 105 -0.81 -0.09 15.19
N ILE A 106 0.07 -0.19 14.18
CA ILE A 106 0.55 0.96 13.40
C ILE A 106 -0.63 1.69 12.73
N VAL A 107 -1.49 0.95 12.04
CA VAL A 107 -2.63 1.54 11.33
C VAL A 107 -3.64 2.16 12.31
N ALA A 108 -3.88 1.55 13.46
CA ALA A 108 -4.75 2.11 14.49
C ALA A 108 -4.23 3.46 15.02
N GLU A 109 -2.91 3.62 15.15
CA GLU A 109 -2.30 4.89 15.54
C GLU A 109 -2.44 5.93 14.41
N LEU A 110 -2.14 5.54 13.17
CA LEU A 110 -2.26 6.42 12.00
C LEU A 110 -3.70 6.92 11.76
N LYS A 111 -4.70 6.10 11.99
CA LYS A 111 -6.12 6.47 11.85
C LYS A 111 -6.57 7.63 12.75
N LYS A 112 -5.81 7.96 13.78
CA LYS A 112 -6.08 9.11 14.67
C LYS A 112 -5.70 10.44 14.02
N GLU A 113 -4.74 10.42 13.07
CA GLU A 113 -4.14 11.62 12.49
C GLU A 113 -4.39 11.79 10.99
N TYR A 114 -4.65 10.70 10.27
CA TYR A 114 -4.80 10.68 8.82
C TYR A 114 -6.22 10.34 8.40
N ASP A 115 -6.70 10.98 7.32
CA ASP A 115 -8.00 10.67 6.72
C ASP A 115 -7.95 9.33 5.97
N TYR A 116 -6.84 9.07 5.29
CA TYR A 116 -6.60 7.84 4.53
C TYR A 116 -5.22 7.27 4.82
N ILE A 117 -5.18 5.96 5.01
CA ILE A 117 -3.95 5.17 5.08
C ILE A 117 -3.97 4.22 3.89
N LEU A 118 -3.04 4.36 2.94
CA LEU A 118 -2.94 3.48 1.79
C LEU A 118 -1.77 2.52 1.99
N ILE A 119 -2.06 1.22 2.02
CA ILE A 119 -1.08 0.17 2.26
C ILE A 119 -0.71 -0.44 0.91
N ASP A 120 0.51 -0.17 0.42
CA ASP A 120 1.06 -0.80 -0.78
C ASP A 120 1.51 -2.22 -0.45
N CYS A 121 0.66 -3.18 -0.76
CA CYS A 121 0.86 -4.59 -0.45
C CYS A 121 1.86 -5.22 -1.42
N PRO A 122 2.75 -6.14 -1.01
CA PRO A 122 3.53 -6.94 -1.96
C PRO A 122 2.62 -7.70 -2.93
N ALA A 123 3.11 -7.92 -4.16
CA ALA A 123 2.36 -8.72 -5.13
C ALA A 123 2.25 -10.19 -4.68
N GLY A 124 1.13 -10.83 -5.00
CA GLY A 124 0.89 -12.24 -4.67
C GLY A 124 0.10 -12.47 -3.41
N ILE A 125 0.17 -13.69 -2.88
CA ILE A 125 -0.69 -14.19 -1.80
C ILE A 125 0.08 -14.66 -0.56
N GLU A 126 1.38 -14.35 -0.50
CA GLU A 126 2.27 -14.78 0.57
C GLU A 126 2.01 -14.02 1.88
N GLN A 127 2.86 -14.25 2.89
CA GLN A 127 2.71 -13.66 4.22
C GLN A 127 2.59 -12.14 4.21
N GLY A 128 3.30 -11.43 3.33
CA GLY A 128 3.19 -9.98 3.20
C GLY A 128 1.80 -9.50 2.80
N PHE A 129 1.08 -10.28 1.96
CA PHE A 129 -0.32 -10.03 1.64
C PHE A 129 -1.20 -10.17 2.89
N GLN A 130 -1.05 -11.29 3.65
CA GLN A 130 -1.83 -11.52 4.87
C GLN A 130 -1.61 -10.42 5.91
N ASN A 131 -0.36 -10.00 6.10
CA ASN A 131 -0.02 -8.94 7.05
C ASN A 131 -0.62 -7.58 6.64
N SER A 132 -0.65 -7.29 5.33
CA SER A 132 -1.20 -6.03 4.81
C SER A 132 -2.72 -5.97 4.92
N ILE A 133 -3.44 -7.05 4.61
CA ILE A 133 -4.91 -7.08 4.69
C ILE A 133 -5.43 -7.09 6.13
N ALA A 134 -4.66 -7.61 7.09
CA ALA A 134 -5.06 -7.68 8.49
C ALA A 134 -5.42 -6.32 9.10
N ALA A 135 -4.80 -5.23 8.62
CA ALA A 135 -5.00 -3.87 9.12
C ALA A 135 -5.95 -3.03 8.26
N ALA A 136 -6.44 -3.55 7.14
CA ALA A 136 -7.23 -2.80 6.18
C ALA A 136 -8.74 -2.81 6.51
N ASP A 137 -9.42 -1.72 6.16
CA ASP A 137 -10.89 -1.62 6.19
C ASP A 137 -11.48 -1.92 4.80
N GLN A 138 -10.73 -1.61 3.73
CA GLN A 138 -11.14 -1.76 2.34
C GLN A 138 -9.98 -2.24 1.49
N ALA A 139 -10.27 -2.80 0.32
CA ALA A 139 -9.27 -3.26 -0.63
C ALA A 139 -9.48 -2.67 -2.03
N ILE A 140 -8.36 -2.35 -2.70
CA ILE A 140 -8.31 -2.03 -4.13
C ILE A 140 -7.39 -3.06 -4.79
N LEU A 141 -7.89 -3.74 -5.81
CA LEU A 141 -7.16 -4.70 -6.60
C LEU A 141 -6.76 -4.08 -7.93
N VAL A 142 -5.46 -4.06 -8.22
CA VAL A 142 -4.92 -3.56 -9.50
C VAL A 142 -4.54 -4.74 -10.39
N THR A 143 -5.01 -4.71 -11.63
CA THR A 143 -4.70 -5.72 -12.65
C THR A 143 -4.52 -5.08 -14.03
N THR A 144 -4.19 -5.90 -15.02
CA THR A 144 -4.15 -5.53 -16.45
C THR A 144 -5.06 -6.48 -17.23
N PRO A 145 -5.48 -6.16 -18.48
CA PRO A 145 -6.38 -7.00 -19.27
C PRO A 145 -5.71 -8.27 -19.84
N GLU A 146 -4.51 -8.61 -19.39
CA GLU A 146 -3.83 -9.84 -19.77
C GLU A 146 -4.43 -11.04 -19.03
N ILE A 147 -4.63 -12.17 -19.74
CA ILE A 147 -5.26 -13.38 -19.19
C ILE A 147 -4.56 -13.87 -17.91
N SER A 148 -3.22 -13.86 -17.88
CA SER A 148 -2.47 -14.26 -16.69
C SER A 148 -2.74 -13.35 -15.50
N ALA A 149 -2.80 -12.03 -15.72
CA ALA A 149 -3.07 -11.05 -14.67
C ALA A 149 -4.51 -11.15 -14.14
N ILE A 150 -5.48 -11.44 -15.03
CA ILE A 150 -6.88 -11.67 -14.66
C ILE A 150 -7.01 -12.91 -13.78
N ARG A 151 -6.34 -14.02 -14.13
CA ARG A 151 -6.34 -15.26 -13.31
C ARG A 151 -5.74 -15.01 -11.92
N ASP A 152 -4.64 -14.27 -11.85
CA ASP A 152 -4.02 -13.95 -10.57
C ASP A 152 -4.91 -13.00 -9.75
N ALA A 153 -5.60 -12.05 -10.40
CA ALA A 153 -6.57 -11.18 -9.76
C ALA A 153 -7.77 -11.96 -9.18
N ASP A 154 -8.30 -12.92 -9.93
CA ASP A 154 -9.39 -13.79 -9.48
C ASP A 154 -9.02 -14.57 -8.20
N ARG A 155 -7.78 -15.05 -8.11
CA ARG A 155 -7.29 -15.70 -6.88
C ARG A 155 -7.24 -14.74 -5.69
N ILE A 156 -6.84 -13.47 -5.90
CA ILE A 156 -6.85 -12.45 -4.84
C ILE A 156 -8.28 -12.17 -4.40
N ILE A 157 -9.24 -12.02 -5.32
CA ILE A 157 -10.65 -11.81 -5.00
C ILE A 157 -11.15 -12.95 -4.12
N GLY A 158 -10.93 -14.21 -4.51
CA GLY A 158 -11.35 -15.37 -3.73
C GLY A 158 -10.73 -15.43 -2.32
N LEU A 159 -9.52 -14.89 -2.11
CA LEU A 159 -8.93 -14.77 -0.78
C LEU A 159 -9.54 -13.63 0.03
N LEU A 160 -9.81 -12.49 -0.60
CA LEU A 160 -10.45 -11.35 0.08
C LEU A 160 -11.89 -11.66 0.48
N GLU A 161 -12.62 -12.45 -0.31
CA GLU A 161 -13.97 -12.91 0.03
C GLU A 161 -14.03 -13.81 1.28
N GLN A 162 -12.90 -14.39 1.68
CA GLN A 162 -12.78 -15.16 2.94
C GLN A 162 -12.50 -14.29 4.16
N THR A 163 -12.33 -12.99 3.97
CA THR A 163 -12.14 -12.00 5.05
C THR A 163 -13.44 -11.25 5.33
N GLU A 164 -13.43 -10.42 6.36
CA GLU A 164 -14.56 -9.51 6.67
C GLU A 164 -14.54 -8.21 5.83
N LEU A 165 -13.59 -8.06 4.91
CA LEU A 165 -13.51 -6.91 4.01
C LEU A 165 -14.65 -6.91 3.00
N GLU A 166 -15.15 -5.72 2.67
CA GLU A 166 -16.06 -5.56 1.53
C GLU A 166 -15.39 -6.03 0.23
N PRO A 167 -16.18 -6.45 -0.79
CA PRO A 167 -15.63 -6.82 -2.09
C PRO A 167 -14.68 -5.74 -2.63
N PRO A 168 -13.49 -6.11 -3.13
CA PRO A 168 -12.50 -5.14 -3.53
C PRO A 168 -12.97 -4.30 -4.73
N ARG A 169 -12.57 -3.03 -4.75
CA ARG A 169 -12.68 -2.21 -5.95
C ARG A 169 -11.58 -2.59 -6.92
N LEU A 170 -11.92 -2.65 -8.21
CA LEU A 170 -11.01 -3.09 -9.26
C LEU A 170 -10.48 -1.90 -10.06
N ILE A 171 -9.17 -1.85 -10.26
CA ILE A 171 -8.51 -0.97 -11.21
C ILE A 171 -7.92 -1.84 -12.33
N ILE A 172 -8.43 -1.66 -13.55
CA ILE A 172 -7.86 -2.29 -14.75
C ILE A 172 -6.94 -1.27 -15.42
N ASN A 173 -5.64 -1.50 -15.29
CA ASN A 173 -4.60 -0.63 -15.82
C ASN A 173 -4.20 -1.05 -17.24
N ARG A 174 -3.58 -0.13 -18.01
CA ARG A 174 -3.04 -0.37 -19.35
C ARG A 174 -4.07 -0.83 -20.39
N ILE A 175 -5.32 -0.37 -20.28
CA ILE A 175 -6.34 -0.63 -21.29
C ILE A 175 -5.96 0.11 -22.57
N ARG A 176 -5.98 -0.60 -23.71
CA ARG A 176 -5.78 -0.04 -25.05
C ARG A 176 -7.11 0.00 -25.79
N LYS A 177 -7.33 1.03 -26.63
CA LYS A 177 -8.58 1.15 -27.45
C LYS A 177 -8.96 -0.13 -28.20
N ARG A 178 -7.97 -0.92 -28.62
CA ARG A 178 -8.17 -2.19 -29.33
C ARG A 178 -8.75 -3.32 -28.46
N MET A 179 -8.69 -3.18 -27.13
CA MET A 179 -9.20 -4.15 -26.15
C MET A 179 -10.60 -3.80 -25.64
N MET A 180 -11.15 -2.66 -26.07
CA MET A 180 -12.50 -2.21 -25.67
C MET A 180 -13.58 -2.60 -26.70
N GLN A 181 -13.23 -3.38 -27.73
CA GLN A 181 -14.13 -3.76 -28.83
C GLN A 181 -14.54 -5.24 -28.80
N ASP A 182 -14.04 -6.00 -27.83
CA ASP A 182 -14.41 -7.40 -27.58
C ASP A 182 -15.11 -7.49 -26.20
#